data_b56c56736ba95876b65a318545a202ec
#
_entry.id   b56c56736ba95876b65a318545a202ec
#
_cell.length_a   1.000
_cell.length_b   1.000
_cell.length_c   1.000
_cell.angle_alpha   90.00
_cell.angle_beta   90.00
_cell.angle_gamma   90.00
#
_symmetry.space_group_name_H-M   'P 1'
#
loop_
_entity.id
_entity.type
_entity.pdbx_description
1 polymer ?
#
loop_
_entity_poly.entity_id
_entity_poly.type
_entity_poly.pdbx_seq_one_letter_code
_entity_poly.pdbx_strand_id
1 'polypeptide(L)'
;LENYVIIDTKALIKLVDAIGGVTFNVPIDMHYTEDTDQNLYIDLKAGEQLIDGAKAEQLLRFRHNNDGSTYPSSYGQQDLGRMRTQREFIIATLKQTLKPQNIFKLKQVIDIMLENVKTNLDFNEIKAYVPYAVKFDADNIKTGMVPGDVEMCNGVSLYIANERKTKALVNELFPSTTSGEDEATTNTTK
;
A
#
# COMPACT_ATOMS: atom_id res chain seq x y z
N LEU A 1 -13.05 -3.42 -13.28
CA LEU A 1 -11.61 -3.11 -13.32
C LEU A 1 -11.10 -3.47 -14.70
N GLU A 2 -10.66 -2.48 -15.47
CA GLU A 2 -10.13 -2.71 -16.82
C GLU A 2 -8.65 -3.11 -16.74
N ASN A 3 -7.91 -2.52 -15.80
CA ASN A 3 -6.48 -2.78 -15.62
C ASN A 3 -6.16 -3.27 -14.22
N TYR A 4 -5.12 -4.11 -14.11
CA TYR A 4 -4.60 -4.59 -12.85
C TYR A 4 -3.07 -4.55 -12.82
N VAL A 5 -2.52 -4.42 -11.62
CA VAL A 5 -1.08 -4.51 -11.34
C VAL A 5 -0.91 -5.39 -10.11
N ILE A 6 -0.16 -6.48 -10.24
CA ILE A 6 0.22 -7.38 -9.15
C ILE A 6 1.70 -7.24 -8.91
N ILE A 7 2.07 -6.81 -7.71
CA ILE A 7 3.45 -6.62 -7.29
C ILE A 7 3.79 -7.72 -6.28
N ASP A 8 4.82 -8.51 -6.57
CA ASP A 8 5.36 -9.47 -5.61
C ASP A 8 6.15 -8.72 -4.51
N THR A 9 6.09 -9.22 -3.27
CA THR A 9 6.90 -8.71 -2.15
C THR A 9 8.38 -8.64 -2.50
N LYS A 10 8.88 -9.63 -3.25
CA LYS A 10 10.28 -9.64 -3.75
C LYS A 10 10.60 -8.46 -4.67
N ALA A 11 9.62 -8.00 -5.46
CA ALA A 11 9.79 -6.82 -6.30
C ALA A 11 9.98 -5.57 -5.44
N LEU A 12 9.18 -5.44 -4.38
CA LEU A 12 9.29 -4.30 -3.46
C LEU A 12 10.63 -4.29 -2.72
N ILE A 13 11.13 -5.46 -2.28
CA ILE A 13 12.45 -5.61 -1.65
C ILE A 13 13.56 -5.12 -2.61
N LYS A 14 13.57 -5.60 -3.85
CA LYS A 14 14.54 -5.18 -4.87
C LYS A 14 14.45 -3.68 -5.17
N LEU A 15 13.23 -3.14 -5.20
CA LEU A 15 13.01 -1.72 -5.42
C LEU A 15 13.60 -0.88 -4.28
N VAL A 16 13.36 -1.28 -3.04
CA VAL A 16 13.91 -0.61 -1.85
C VAL A 16 15.44 -0.57 -1.90
N ASP A 17 16.10 -1.68 -2.23
CA ASP A 17 17.55 -1.73 -2.37
C ASP A 17 18.05 -0.86 -3.52
N ALA A 18 17.37 -0.89 -4.68
CA ALA A 18 17.76 -0.10 -5.86
C ALA A 18 17.74 1.41 -5.59
N ILE A 19 16.77 1.89 -4.79
CA ILE A 19 16.69 3.32 -4.43
C ILE A 19 17.60 3.69 -3.25
N GLY A 20 18.26 2.72 -2.61
CA GLY A 20 19.18 2.94 -1.48
C GLY A 20 18.50 2.97 -0.12
N GLY A 21 17.36 2.30 0.00
CA GLY A 21 16.58 2.24 1.23
C GLY A 21 15.51 3.33 1.34
N VAL A 22 14.63 3.16 2.30
CA VAL A 22 13.51 4.05 2.61
C VAL A 22 13.56 4.46 4.07
N THR A 23 13.60 5.75 4.36
CA THR A 23 13.42 6.24 5.73
C THR A 23 11.96 6.04 6.12
N PHE A 24 11.74 5.26 7.19
CA PHE A 24 10.39 4.90 7.65
C PHE A 24 10.32 4.87 9.16
N ASN A 25 9.22 5.33 9.71
CA ASN A 25 8.95 5.27 11.14
C ASN A 25 8.29 3.93 11.49
N VAL A 26 9.07 2.98 11.99
CA VAL A 26 8.59 1.67 12.43
C VAL A 26 7.66 1.87 13.63
N PRO A 27 6.39 1.39 13.57
CA PRO A 27 5.38 1.78 14.55
C PRO A 27 5.56 1.20 15.95
N ILE A 28 6.21 0.05 16.04
CA ILE A 28 6.47 -0.67 17.31
C ILE A 28 7.75 -1.48 17.20
N ASP A 29 8.28 -1.94 18.34
CA ASP A 29 9.33 -2.97 18.35
C ASP A 29 8.77 -4.28 17.79
N MET A 30 9.48 -4.87 16.83
CA MET A 30 9.10 -6.09 16.13
C MET A 30 10.16 -7.16 16.37
N HIS A 31 9.80 -8.22 17.09
CA HIS A 31 10.69 -9.33 17.36
C HIS A 31 9.97 -10.67 17.16
N TYR A 32 10.33 -11.38 16.10
CA TYR A 32 9.75 -12.67 15.75
C TYR A 32 10.84 -13.63 15.25
N THR A 33 11.01 -14.75 15.95
CA THR A 33 12.10 -15.70 15.70
C THR A 33 11.60 -17.14 15.60
N GLU A 34 10.29 -17.36 15.52
CA GLU A 34 9.76 -18.71 15.38
C GLU A 34 10.01 -19.25 13.99
N ASP A 35 10.85 -20.29 13.95
CA ASP A 35 11.22 -21.01 12.74
C ASP A 35 10.24 -22.15 12.50
N THR A 36 9.07 -21.84 11.98
CA THR A 36 8.17 -22.85 11.43
C THR A 36 8.10 -22.67 9.92
N ASP A 37 8.77 -23.51 9.16
CA ASP A 37 8.69 -23.67 7.70
C ASP A 37 9.01 -22.44 6.81
N GLN A 38 9.12 -21.21 7.33
CA GLN A 38 9.28 -20.00 6.53
C GLN A 38 10.60 -19.26 6.74
N ASN A 39 11.46 -19.75 7.66
CA ASN A 39 12.76 -19.14 7.97
C ASN A 39 12.67 -17.61 8.18
N LEU A 40 11.63 -17.18 8.91
CA LEU A 40 11.33 -15.77 9.12
C LEU A 40 11.96 -15.29 10.43
N TYR A 41 12.93 -14.40 10.30
CA TYR A 41 13.54 -13.67 11.42
C TYR A 41 13.20 -12.19 11.30
N ILE A 42 12.62 -11.62 12.34
CA ILE A 42 12.28 -10.19 12.43
C ILE A 42 12.91 -9.61 13.69
N ASP A 43 13.69 -8.54 13.52
CA ASP A 43 14.25 -7.77 14.62
C ASP A 43 14.38 -6.29 14.19
N LEU A 44 13.29 -5.53 14.39
CA LEU A 44 13.22 -4.11 14.08
C LEU A 44 12.82 -3.33 15.31
N LYS A 45 13.52 -2.24 15.59
CA LYS A 45 13.16 -1.31 16.66
C LYS A 45 12.13 -0.29 16.18
N ALA A 46 11.27 0.15 17.09
CA ALA A 46 10.37 1.25 16.85
C ALA A 46 11.14 2.56 16.55
N GLY A 47 10.52 3.43 15.76
CA GLY A 47 11.08 4.74 15.45
C GLY A 47 11.58 4.88 14.02
N GLU A 48 12.05 6.10 13.71
CA GLU A 48 12.55 6.43 12.38
C GLU A 48 13.90 5.77 12.11
N GLN A 49 13.99 5.02 11.03
CA GLN A 49 15.21 4.35 10.61
C GLN A 49 15.24 4.12 9.09
N LEU A 50 16.43 3.87 8.56
CA LEU A 50 16.59 3.46 7.18
C LEU A 50 16.24 1.97 7.04
N ILE A 51 15.26 1.67 6.21
CA ILE A 51 14.80 0.34 5.86
C ILE A 51 15.40 -0.02 4.51
N ASP A 52 16.31 -0.98 4.47
CA ASP A 52 16.82 -1.66 3.28
C ASP A 52 15.88 -2.81 2.85
N GLY A 53 16.22 -3.54 1.80
CA GLY A 53 15.38 -4.64 1.31
C GLY A 53 15.15 -5.75 2.34
N ALA A 54 16.18 -6.12 3.10
CA ALA A 54 16.07 -7.16 4.14
C ALA A 54 15.17 -6.72 5.30
N LYS A 55 15.29 -5.48 5.75
CA LYS A 55 14.39 -4.90 6.74
C LYS A 55 12.98 -4.69 6.21
N ALA A 56 12.84 -4.37 4.91
CA ALA A 56 11.54 -4.24 4.27
C ALA A 56 10.78 -5.58 4.28
N GLU A 57 11.46 -6.71 4.02
CA GLU A 57 10.84 -8.02 4.16
C GLU A 57 10.33 -8.27 5.57
N GLN A 58 11.14 -8.00 6.58
CA GLN A 58 10.76 -8.13 7.98
C GLN A 58 9.52 -7.27 8.31
N LEU A 59 9.56 -5.99 7.95
CA LEU A 59 8.50 -5.02 8.19
C LEU A 59 7.16 -5.45 7.55
N LEU A 60 7.21 -5.91 6.30
CA LEU A 60 6.02 -6.27 5.53
C LEU A 60 5.39 -7.59 5.97
N ARG A 61 6.18 -8.48 6.60
CA ARG A 61 5.73 -9.79 7.06
C ARG A 61 5.33 -9.81 8.53
N PHE A 62 5.70 -8.79 9.31
CA PHE A 62 5.40 -8.73 10.73
C PHE A 62 3.89 -8.70 11.00
N ARG A 63 3.44 -9.49 11.94
CA ARG A 63 2.05 -9.56 12.41
C ARG A 63 1.95 -9.44 13.93
N HIS A 64 2.81 -10.16 14.66
CA HIS A 64 2.92 -10.15 16.11
C HIS A 64 4.31 -10.57 16.56
N ASN A 65 4.66 -10.25 17.78
CA ASN A 65 5.88 -10.70 18.45
C ASN A 65 5.75 -12.16 18.94
N ASN A 66 6.85 -12.79 19.35
CA ASN A 66 6.85 -14.14 19.91
C ASN A 66 5.97 -14.28 21.18
N ASP A 67 5.87 -13.21 21.96
CA ASP A 67 5.02 -13.15 23.16
C ASP A 67 3.52 -12.89 22.85
N GLY A 68 3.16 -12.81 21.59
CA GLY A 68 1.81 -12.52 21.10
C GLY A 68 1.44 -11.04 21.11
N SER A 69 2.32 -10.15 21.61
CA SER A 69 2.08 -8.71 21.50
C SER A 69 2.10 -8.25 20.05
N THR A 70 1.33 -7.21 19.73
CA THR A 70 1.14 -6.73 18.38
C THR A 70 0.91 -5.23 18.37
N TYR A 71 0.60 -4.67 17.22
CA TYR A 71 0.26 -3.26 17.09
C TYR A 71 -0.82 -2.80 18.07
N PRO A 72 -0.77 -1.55 18.55
CA PRO A 72 -1.83 -0.99 19.39
C PRO A 72 -3.19 -1.04 18.68
N SER A 73 -4.28 -1.13 19.44
CA SER A 73 -5.64 -1.15 18.90
C SER A 73 -5.96 0.08 18.03
N SER A 74 -5.41 1.24 18.39
CA SER A 74 -5.54 2.49 17.61
C SER A 74 -4.84 2.45 16.26
N TYR A 75 -3.82 1.60 16.12
CA TYR A 75 -3.10 1.39 14.85
C TYR A 75 -3.75 0.29 14.00
N GLY A 76 -4.43 -0.66 14.64
CA GLY A 76 -4.96 -1.90 14.08
C GLY A 76 -4.13 -3.09 14.55
N GLN A 77 -4.76 -4.04 15.22
CA GLN A 77 -4.06 -5.20 15.77
C GLN A 77 -3.77 -6.26 14.70
N GLN A 78 -2.70 -7.02 14.91
CA GLN A 78 -2.32 -8.16 14.07
C GLN A 78 -2.35 -7.85 12.57
N ASP A 79 -3.23 -8.51 11.84
CA ASP A 79 -3.33 -8.39 10.38
C ASP A 79 -3.73 -7.00 9.89
N LEU A 80 -4.60 -6.31 10.61
CA LEU A 80 -4.99 -4.94 10.27
C LEU A 80 -3.81 -3.96 10.40
N GLY A 81 -2.99 -4.13 11.45
CA GLY A 81 -1.76 -3.35 11.63
C GLY A 81 -0.73 -3.65 10.54
N ARG A 82 -0.57 -4.93 10.17
CA ARG A 82 0.29 -5.30 9.05
C ARG A 82 -0.16 -4.65 7.74
N MET A 83 -1.44 -4.72 7.41
CA MET A 83 -1.99 -4.10 6.19
C MET A 83 -1.78 -2.58 6.19
N ARG A 84 -1.92 -1.93 7.34
CA ARG A 84 -1.65 -0.50 7.48
C ARG A 84 -0.17 -0.19 7.26
N THR A 85 0.73 -0.92 7.92
CA THR A 85 2.19 -0.77 7.77
C THR A 85 2.62 -0.99 6.32
N GLN A 86 2.11 -2.03 5.66
CA GLN A 86 2.38 -2.31 4.25
C GLN A 86 1.98 -1.13 3.36
N ARG A 87 0.77 -0.58 3.54
CA ARG A 87 0.29 0.56 2.77
C ARG A 87 1.14 1.81 3.00
N GLU A 88 1.44 2.14 4.26
CA GLU A 88 2.26 3.30 4.63
C GLU A 88 3.68 3.17 4.09
N PHE A 89 4.27 1.97 4.12
CA PHE A 89 5.59 1.70 3.59
C PHE A 89 5.64 1.78 2.06
N ILE A 90 4.62 1.29 1.35
CA ILE A 90 4.51 1.45 -0.11
C ILE A 90 4.50 2.93 -0.48
N ILE A 91 3.75 3.77 0.25
CA ILE A 91 3.70 5.22 0.02
C ILE A 91 5.07 5.85 0.29
N ALA A 92 5.73 5.49 1.38
CA ALA A 92 7.06 5.99 1.70
C ALA A 92 8.09 5.59 0.62
N THR A 93 8.01 4.36 0.11
CA THR A 93 8.84 3.87 -0.98
C THR A 93 8.60 4.67 -2.27
N LEU A 94 7.35 4.94 -2.60
CA LEU A 94 6.99 5.75 -3.77
C LEU A 94 7.51 7.18 -3.64
N LYS A 95 7.31 7.81 -2.48
CA LYS A 95 7.86 9.14 -2.17
C LYS A 95 9.38 9.17 -2.31
N GLN A 96 10.08 8.16 -1.78
CA GLN A 96 11.54 8.05 -1.87
C GLN A 96 11.99 7.87 -3.32
N THR A 97 11.29 7.04 -4.11
CA THR A 97 11.60 6.79 -5.52
C THR A 97 11.50 8.07 -6.37
N LEU A 98 10.50 8.89 -6.10
CA LEU A 98 10.22 10.12 -6.87
C LEU A 98 11.05 11.33 -6.43
N LYS A 99 11.89 11.22 -5.40
CA LYS A 99 12.80 12.30 -5.02
C LYS A 99 13.77 12.65 -6.16
N PRO A 100 14.09 13.95 -6.39
CA PRO A 100 14.97 14.38 -7.47
C PRO A 100 16.32 13.64 -7.53
N GLN A 101 16.88 13.30 -6.37
CA GLN A 101 18.15 12.56 -6.27
C GLN A 101 18.05 11.11 -6.77
N ASN A 102 16.86 10.55 -6.92
CA ASN A 102 16.63 9.18 -7.38
C ASN A 102 16.14 9.09 -8.84
N ILE A 103 15.91 10.22 -9.50
CA ILE A 103 15.44 10.26 -10.90
C ILE A 103 16.36 9.48 -11.83
N PHE A 104 17.68 9.54 -11.63
CA PHE A 104 18.65 8.78 -12.45
C PHE A 104 18.55 7.26 -12.23
N LYS A 105 17.94 6.81 -11.14
CA LYS A 105 17.66 5.39 -10.84
C LYS A 105 16.34 4.93 -11.48
N LEU A 106 15.55 5.82 -12.06
CA LEU A 106 14.21 5.51 -12.57
C LEU A 106 14.25 4.39 -13.62
N LYS A 107 15.29 4.34 -14.47
CA LYS A 107 15.45 3.25 -15.42
C LYS A 107 15.56 1.90 -14.72
N GLN A 108 16.41 1.79 -13.69
CA GLN A 108 16.56 0.56 -12.89
C GLN A 108 15.27 0.18 -12.17
N VAL A 109 14.54 1.17 -11.65
CA VAL A 109 13.22 0.98 -11.03
C VAL A 109 12.23 0.39 -12.04
N ILE A 110 12.19 0.95 -13.26
CA ILE A 110 11.32 0.44 -14.33
C ILE A 110 11.71 -0.99 -14.72
N ASP A 111 12.99 -1.29 -14.89
CA ASP A 111 13.47 -2.62 -15.23
C ASP A 111 13.05 -3.65 -14.15
N ILE A 112 13.22 -3.33 -12.86
CA ILE A 112 12.76 -4.17 -11.74
C ILE A 112 11.25 -4.38 -11.78
N MET A 113 10.48 -3.32 -12.05
CA MET A 113 9.03 -3.41 -12.15
C MET A 113 8.60 -4.31 -13.31
N LEU A 114 9.18 -4.17 -14.48
CA LEU A 114 8.87 -4.99 -15.65
C LEU A 114 9.19 -6.47 -15.44
N GLU A 115 10.24 -6.79 -14.70
CA GLU A 115 10.63 -8.18 -14.41
C GLU A 115 9.78 -8.85 -13.33
N ASN A 116 9.21 -8.08 -12.39
CA ASN A 116 8.62 -8.63 -11.16
C ASN A 116 7.14 -8.21 -10.96
N VAL A 117 6.54 -7.56 -11.93
CA VAL A 117 5.14 -7.13 -11.89
C VAL A 117 4.34 -7.88 -12.95
N LYS A 118 3.15 -8.36 -12.54
CA LYS A 118 2.17 -8.91 -13.47
C LYS A 118 1.09 -7.87 -13.71
N THR A 119 0.87 -7.53 -14.98
CA THR A 119 -0.13 -6.56 -15.38
C THR A 119 -0.71 -6.93 -16.75
N ASN A 120 -1.92 -6.48 -17.05
CA ASN A 120 -2.49 -6.53 -18.39
C ASN A 120 -2.22 -5.24 -19.20
N LEU A 121 -1.56 -4.25 -18.58
CA LEU A 121 -1.11 -3.05 -19.31
C LEU A 121 -0.02 -3.43 -20.31
N ASP A 122 -0.13 -2.97 -21.54
CA ASP A 122 0.93 -3.11 -22.51
C ASP A 122 2.08 -2.09 -22.28
N PHE A 123 3.21 -2.32 -22.94
CA PHE A 123 4.39 -1.45 -22.78
C PHE A 123 4.13 -0.01 -23.22
N ASN A 124 3.29 0.22 -24.23
CA ASN A 124 2.98 1.57 -24.72
C ASN A 124 2.09 2.32 -23.75
N GLU A 125 1.14 1.62 -23.13
CA GLU A 125 0.28 2.15 -22.07
C GLU A 125 1.13 2.56 -20.85
N ILE A 126 2.04 1.68 -20.39
CA ILE A 126 2.96 1.99 -19.29
C ILE A 126 3.82 3.22 -19.64
N LYS A 127 4.38 3.27 -20.86
CA LYS A 127 5.20 4.37 -21.34
C LYS A 127 4.43 5.69 -21.38
N ALA A 128 3.14 5.64 -21.70
CA ALA A 128 2.29 6.83 -21.72
C ALA A 128 2.11 7.47 -20.32
N TYR A 129 2.24 6.68 -19.24
CA TYR A 129 2.15 7.18 -17.87
C TYR A 129 3.47 7.79 -17.35
N VAL A 130 4.63 7.50 -17.95
CA VAL A 130 5.94 7.98 -17.48
C VAL A 130 6.01 9.51 -17.34
N PRO A 131 5.50 10.34 -18.28
CA PRO A 131 5.51 11.79 -18.12
C PRO A 131 4.67 12.29 -16.93
N TYR A 132 3.65 11.54 -16.55
CA TYR A 132 2.82 11.86 -15.38
C TYR A 132 3.52 11.48 -14.07
N ALA A 133 4.29 10.39 -14.06
CA ALA A 133 5.06 9.97 -12.89
C ALA A 133 6.06 11.04 -12.42
N VAL A 134 6.67 11.79 -13.35
CA VAL A 134 7.60 12.88 -13.02
C VAL A 134 6.89 14.10 -12.40
N LYS A 135 5.60 14.29 -12.72
CA LYS A 135 4.75 15.37 -12.19
C LYS A 135 3.92 14.92 -10.98
N PHE A 136 4.02 13.65 -10.61
CA PHE A 136 3.21 13.07 -9.56
C PHE A 136 3.67 13.58 -8.19
N ASP A 137 2.76 14.23 -7.49
CA ASP A 137 2.99 14.69 -6.13
C ASP A 137 2.59 13.58 -5.14
N ALA A 138 3.59 12.89 -4.64
CA ALA A 138 3.39 11.80 -3.70
C ALA A 138 2.84 12.27 -2.33
N ASP A 139 2.88 13.57 -2.03
CA ASP A 139 2.28 14.12 -0.81
C ASP A 139 0.76 14.23 -0.91
N ASN A 140 0.22 14.22 -2.13
CA ASN A 140 -1.22 14.25 -2.39
C ASN A 140 -1.87 12.85 -2.48
N ILE A 141 -1.14 11.77 -2.19
CA ILE A 141 -1.72 10.42 -2.16
C ILE A 141 -2.73 10.31 -1.02
N LYS A 142 -3.99 10.11 -1.38
CA LYS A 142 -5.03 9.75 -0.42
C LYS A 142 -5.15 8.23 -0.33
N THR A 143 -5.22 7.72 0.87
CA THR A 143 -5.41 6.28 1.12
C THR A 143 -6.54 6.07 2.10
N GLY A 144 -7.23 4.94 1.96
CA GLY A 144 -8.27 4.52 2.87
C GLY A 144 -8.24 3.00 3.06
N MET A 145 -8.70 2.55 4.20
CA MET A 145 -9.02 1.16 4.45
C MET A 145 -10.54 1.03 4.44
N VAL A 146 -11.07 0.01 3.78
CA VAL A 146 -12.50 -0.30 3.82
C VAL A 146 -12.94 -0.40 5.28
N PRO A 147 -13.88 0.44 5.76
CA PRO A 147 -14.33 0.40 7.14
C PRO A 147 -15.11 -0.87 7.45
N GLY A 148 -14.84 -1.48 8.59
CA GLY A 148 -15.50 -2.71 9.03
C GLY A 148 -15.05 -3.10 10.43
N ASP A 149 -15.59 -4.20 10.90
CA ASP A 149 -15.32 -4.74 12.23
C ASP A 149 -14.92 -6.22 12.14
N VAL A 150 -14.11 -6.69 13.12
CA VAL A 150 -13.73 -8.09 13.20
C VAL A 150 -14.79 -8.83 13.98
N GLU A 151 -15.37 -9.87 13.37
CA GLU A 151 -16.38 -10.74 13.99
C GLU A 151 -15.96 -12.20 13.94
N MET A 152 -16.35 -12.96 14.97
CA MET A 152 -16.15 -14.40 15.02
C MET A 152 -17.37 -15.13 14.46
N CYS A 153 -17.20 -15.79 13.31
CA CYS A 153 -18.23 -16.59 12.66
C CYS A 153 -17.79 -18.06 12.63
N ASN A 154 -18.49 -18.93 13.33
CA ASN A 154 -18.19 -20.36 13.38
C ASN A 154 -16.73 -20.71 13.75
N GLY A 155 -16.13 -19.95 14.68
CA GLY A 155 -14.75 -20.15 15.10
C GLY A 155 -13.68 -19.54 14.16
N VAL A 156 -14.10 -18.88 13.10
CA VAL A 156 -13.22 -18.16 12.16
C VAL A 156 -13.38 -16.65 12.37
N SER A 157 -12.24 -15.96 12.49
CA SER A 157 -12.22 -14.49 12.56
C SER A 157 -12.39 -13.91 11.14
N LEU A 158 -13.46 -13.15 10.94
CA LEU A 158 -13.77 -12.49 9.67
C LEU A 158 -13.77 -10.98 9.85
N TYR A 159 -13.35 -10.26 8.82
CA TYR A 159 -13.50 -8.81 8.74
C TYR A 159 -14.77 -8.48 7.95
N ILE A 160 -15.77 -7.94 8.61
CA ILE A 160 -17.07 -7.61 8.01
C ILE A 160 -17.06 -6.14 7.61
N ALA A 161 -17.08 -5.88 6.30
CA ALA A 161 -17.08 -4.52 5.77
C ALA A 161 -18.41 -3.80 6.05
N ASN A 162 -18.33 -2.53 6.46
CA ASN A 162 -19.49 -1.67 6.63
C ASN A 162 -19.83 -0.99 5.30
N GLU A 163 -20.87 -1.47 4.62
CA GLU A 163 -21.25 -1.00 3.28
C GLU A 163 -21.50 0.52 3.23
N ARG A 164 -22.21 1.08 4.18
CA ARG A 164 -22.53 2.52 4.22
C ARG A 164 -21.26 3.38 4.37
N LYS A 165 -20.38 3.01 5.30
CA LYS A 165 -19.11 3.70 5.50
C LYS A 165 -18.17 3.53 4.33
N THR A 166 -18.19 2.35 3.69
CA THR A 166 -17.40 2.06 2.48
C THR A 166 -17.84 2.95 1.32
N LYS A 167 -19.14 3.07 1.07
CA LYS A 167 -19.66 3.99 0.03
C LYS A 167 -19.26 5.44 0.30
N ALA A 168 -19.34 5.89 1.57
CA ALA A 168 -18.91 7.24 1.93
C ALA A 168 -17.42 7.47 1.66
N LEU A 169 -16.55 6.51 2.04
CA LEU A 169 -15.12 6.56 1.78
C LEU A 169 -14.81 6.57 0.27
N VAL A 170 -15.49 5.73 -0.51
CA VAL A 170 -15.30 5.70 -1.97
C VAL A 170 -15.68 7.05 -2.59
N ASN A 171 -16.80 7.65 -2.19
CA ASN A 171 -17.22 8.97 -2.69
C ASN A 171 -16.26 10.10 -2.28
N GLU A 172 -15.62 9.98 -1.11
CA GLU A 172 -14.59 10.93 -0.67
C GLU A 172 -13.31 10.80 -1.49
N LEU A 173 -12.85 9.57 -1.73
CA LEU A 173 -11.61 9.30 -2.45
C LEU A 173 -11.75 9.49 -3.97
N PHE A 174 -12.93 9.20 -4.50
CA PHE A 174 -13.27 9.25 -5.93
C PHE A 174 -14.58 10.04 -6.13
N PRO A 175 -14.55 11.37 -5.91
CA PRO A 175 -15.73 12.20 -6.13
C PRO A 175 -16.18 12.09 -7.59
N SER A 176 -17.44 11.73 -7.80
CA SER A 176 -18.02 11.67 -9.14
C SER A 176 -17.95 13.05 -9.79
N THR A 177 -17.35 13.16 -10.96
CA THR A 177 -17.31 14.40 -11.76
C THR A 177 -18.63 14.68 -12.48
N THR A 178 -19.71 13.97 -12.14
CA THR A 178 -21.05 14.21 -12.68
C THR A 178 -21.77 15.29 -11.84
N SER A 179 -21.39 16.53 -12.07
CA SER A 179 -22.24 17.68 -11.76
C SER A 179 -22.40 18.49 -13.04
N GLY A 180 -23.42 18.17 -13.84
CA GLY A 180 -23.77 19.04 -14.94
C GLY A 180 -24.38 18.39 -16.18
N GLU A 181 -25.35 17.49 -16.06
CA GLU A 181 -26.28 17.17 -17.17
C GLU A 181 -27.45 16.33 -16.64
N ASP A 182 -28.33 16.89 -15.79
CA ASP A 182 -29.68 16.35 -15.57
C ASP A 182 -30.61 17.44 -14.95
N GLU A 183 -30.60 18.63 -15.54
CA GLU A 183 -31.68 19.61 -15.36
C GLU A 183 -32.08 20.24 -16.70
N ALA A 184 -32.69 19.45 -17.56
CA ALA A 184 -33.51 20.02 -18.63
C ALA A 184 -34.32 18.92 -19.30
N THR A 185 -35.46 18.53 -18.70
CA THR A 185 -36.66 18.17 -19.48
C THR A 185 -37.81 17.74 -18.51
N THR A 186 -38.53 18.72 -17.99
CA THR A 186 -39.96 18.56 -17.76
C THR A 186 -40.57 19.96 -17.58
N ASN A 187 -40.88 20.57 -18.67
CA ASN A 187 -42.02 21.50 -18.75
C ASN A 187 -42.35 21.70 -20.22
N THR A 188 -43.38 21.05 -20.71
CA THR A 188 -44.38 21.62 -21.58
C THR A 188 -45.36 20.49 -21.97
N THR A 189 -46.57 20.50 -21.46
CA THR A 189 -47.79 20.60 -22.29
C THR A 189 -49.01 20.43 -21.41
N LYS A 190 -49.79 21.47 -21.40
CA LYS A 190 -51.24 21.55 -21.43
C LYS A 190 -52.04 20.39 -20.85
#